data_7e1a13500b872c840017b8ed9cae994a
#
_entry.id   7e1a13500b872c840017b8ed9cae994a
#
_cell.length_a   1.000
_cell.length_b   1.000
_cell.length_c   1.000
_cell.angle_alpha   90.00
_cell.angle_beta   90.00
_cell.angle_gamma   90.00
#
_symmetry.space_group_name_H-M   'P 1'
#
loop_
_entity.id
_entity.type
_entity.pdbx_description
1 polymer ?
#
loop_
_entity_poly.entity_id
_entity_poly.type
_entity_poly.pdbx_seq_one_letter_code
_entity_poly.pdbx_strand_id
1 'polypeptide(L)'
;EIGLKYLKDDFNFNFALYQRDASDIIDYVRNNEAQPWQASNIREINTSGFELNLGYKFYLGSFRRQTINIGYSSIDDELLETDFAFSRYALNSLKNQITATYMFEVNENISSTLAYKNAERSDEEKYTVIDFRTSYKLDKFTLSIILNNILDTEYSETNLVPMPGFNSLVELNYSIN
;
A
#
# COMPACT_ATOMS: atom_id res chain seq x y z
N GLU A 1 -4.84 11.09 17.83
CA GLU A 1 -5.63 10.35 16.82
C GLU A 1 -7.09 10.29 17.22
N ILE A 2 -7.99 10.47 16.25
CA ILE A 2 -9.43 10.28 16.40
C ILE A 2 -9.93 9.44 15.21
N GLY A 3 -10.77 8.45 15.48
CA GLY A 3 -11.23 7.54 14.43
C GLY A 3 -12.69 7.17 14.57
N LEU A 4 -13.29 6.79 13.45
CA LEU A 4 -14.65 6.25 13.35
C LEU A 4 -14.61 4.91 12.65
N LYS A 5 -15.22 3.91 13.28
CA LYS A 5 -15.39 2.58 12.69
C LYS A 5 -16.86 2.23 12.64
N TYR A 6 -17.33 1.85 11.46
CA TYR A 6 -18.70 1.39 11.25
C TYR A 6 -18.66 0.01 10.57
N LEU A 7 -19.37 -0.92 11.17
CA LEU A 7 -19.49 -2.30 10.68
C LEU A 7 -20.97 -2.65 10.68
N LYS A 8 -21.50 -2.98 9.52
CA LYS A 8 -22.88 -3.46 9.39
C LYS A 8 -22.97 -4.45 8.25
N ASP A 9 -23.42 -5.66 8.56
CA ASP A 9 -23.60 -6.74 7.61
C ASP A 9 -22.36 -6.94 6.70
N ASP A 10 -22.50 -6.68 5.43
CA ASP A 10 -21.45 -6.82 4.40
C ASP A 10 -20.66 -5.54 4.16
N PHE A 11 -20.94 -4.46 4.88
CA PHE A 11 -20.29 -3.17 4.73
C PHE A 11 -19.38 -2.87 5.92
N ASN A 12 -18.17 -2.44 5.64
CA ASN A 12 -17.25 -1.87 6.63
C ASN A 12 -16.72 -0.51 6.17
N PHE A 13 -16.59 0.37 7.14
CA PHE A 13 -16.04 1.71 6.98
C PHE A 13 -15.12 2.00 8.16
N ASN A 14 -13.90 2.47 7.88
CA ASN A 14 -12.99 2.98 8.87
C ASN A 14 -12.44 4.31 8.39
N PHE A 15 -12.41 5.28 9.28
CA PHE A 15 -11.83 6.60 9.06
C PHE A 15 -11.00 6.96 10.27
N ALA A 16 -9.82 7.51 10.06
CA ALA A 16 -8.94 8.03 11.11
C ALA A 16 -8.33 9.36 10.67
N LEU A 17 -8.25 10.29 11.62
CA LEU A 17 -7.45 11.50 11.56
C LEU A 17 -6.36 11.38 12.61
N TYR A 18 -5.14 11.75 12.29
CA TYR A 18 -4.04 11.73 13.22
C TYR A 18 -3.11 12.91 13.05
N GLN A 19 -2.48 13.25 14.16
CA GLN A 19 -1.34 14.17 14.23
C GLN A 19 -0.31 13.55 15.15
N ARG A 20 0.95 13.66 14.79
CA ARG A 20 2.08 13.21 15.56
C ARG A 20 3.16 14.27 15.53
N ASP A 21 3.61 14.70 16.70
CA ASP A 21 4.77 15.54 16.89
C ASP A 21 5.91 14.64 17.36
N ALA A 22 7.03 14.68 16.67
CA ALA A 22 8.18 13.85 16.99
C ALA A 22 9.44 14.71 17.05
N SER A 23 10.18 14.57 18.15
CA SER A 23 11.47 15.24 18.41
C SER A 23 12.61 14.25 18.48
N ASP A 24 13.85 14.74 18.33
CA ASP A 24 15.08 13.95 18.44
C ASP A 24 15.12 12.72 17.51
N ILE A 25 14.60 12.86 16.30
CA ILE A 25 14.57 11.78 15.31
C ILE A 25 15.96 11.67 14.66
N ILE A 26 16.47 10.46 14.56
CA ILE A 26 17.69 10.17 13.79
C ILE A 26 17.30 9.96 12.32
N ASP A 27 17.88 10.76 11.43
CA ASP A 27 17.71 10.61 9.98
C ASP A 27 19.05 10.75 9.26
N TYR A 28 19.05 10.38 7.98
CA TYR A 28 20.16 10.62 7.09
C TYR A 28 19.96 11.95 6.37
N VAL A 29 20.91 12.86 6.55
CA VAL A 29 20.88 14.24 6.05
C VAL A 29 22.12 14.59 5.24
N ARG A 30 22.01 15.61 4.40
CA ARG A 30 23.11 16.22 3.66
C ARG A 30 22.80 17.68 3.28
N ASN A 31 23.81 18.50 3.07
CA ASN A 31 23.64 19.91 2.69
C ASN A 31 23.67 20.16 1.18
N ASN A 32 24.21 19.24 0.41
CA ASN A 32 24.18 19.29 -1.06
C ASN A 32 24.24 17.86 -1.64
N GLU A 33 23.95 17.74 -2.92
CA GLU A 33 23.86 16.43 -3.60
C GLU A 33 25.21 15.69 -3.70
N ALA A 34 26.33 16.40 -3.68
CA ALA A 34 27.67 15.81 -3.76
C ALA A 34 28.15 15.22 -2.43
N GLN A 35 27.49 15.56 -1.31
CA GLN A 35 27.87 15.05 0.00
C GLN A 35 27.25 13.65 0.26
N PRO A 36 28.00 12.76 0.93
CA PRO A 36 27.42 11.52 1.40
C PRO A 36 26.36 11.80 2.46
N TRP A 37 25.35 10.93 2.52
CA TRP A 37 24.36 10.94 3.58
C TRP A 37 25.01 10.66 4.94
N GLN A 38 24.69 11.48 5.94
CA GLN A 38 25.17 11.36 7.30
C GLN A 38 24.01 11.22 8.27
N ALA A 39 24.13 10.28 9.23
CA ALA A 39 23.16 10.16 10.31
C ALA A 39 23.26 11.37 11.23
N SER A 40 22.15 12.04 11.46
CA SER A 40 22.06 13.20 12.35
C SER A 40 20.71 13.23 13.05
N ASN A 41 20.65 13.89 14.21
CA ASN A 41 19.38 14.22 14.84
C ASN A 41 18.71 15.35 14.09
N ILE A 42 17.48 15.10 13.65
CA ILE A 42 16.56 16.13 13.18
C ILE A 42 15.75 16.58 14.39
N ARG A 43 15.59 17.88 14.57
CA ARG A 43 15.00 18.40 15.80
C ARG A 43 13.53 18.06 15.93
N GLU A 44 12.69 18.38 14.93
CA GLU A 44 11.25 18.17 15.03
C GLU A 44 10.62 17.86 13.67
N ILE A 45 9.71 16.88 13.65
CA ILE A 45 8.82 16.58 12.52
C ILE A 45 7.39 16.56 13.03
N ASN A 46 6.53 17.33 12.40
CA ASN A 46 5.09 17.22 12.57
C ASN A 46 4.51 16.42 11.40
N THR A 47 3.84 15.35 11.72
CA THR A 47 3.10 14.53 10.75
C THR A 47 1.63 14.66 11.02
N SER A 48 0.84 15.03 10.02
CA SER A 48 -0.61 14.99 10.06
C SER A 48 -1.14 14.16 8.90
N GLY A 49 -2.31 13.59 9.07
CA GLY A 49 -2.88 12.80 7.98
C GLY A 49 -4.25 12.24 8.29
N PHE A 50 -4.81 11.61 7.28
CA PHE A 50 -6.04 10.85 7.44
C PHE A 50 -6.01 9.57 6.60
N GLU A 51 -6.79 8.60 7.06
CA GLU A 51 -6.98 7.32 6.41
C GLU A 51 -8.46 7.01 6.27
N LEU A 52 -8.83 6.47 5.13
CA LEU A 52 -10.17 6.01 4.81
C LEU A 52 -10.08 4.57 4.27
N ASN A 53 -10.88 3.66 4.83
CA ASN A 53 -11.01 2.31 4.33
C ASN A 53 -12.49 1.94 4.19
N LEU A 54 -12.86 1.47 3.01
CA LEU A 54 -14.18 0.99 2.66
C LEU A 54 -14.09 -0.47 2.23
N GLY A 55 -15.00 -1.31 2.72
CA GLY A 55 -15.12 -2.68 2.26
C GLY A 55 -16.59 -3.04 2.08
N TYR A 56 -16.87 -3.73 0.98
CA TYR A 56 -18.21 -4.21 0.68
C TYR A 56 -18.18 -5.62 0.11
N LYS A 57 -19.03 -6.49 0.66
CA LYS A 57 -19.25 -7.86 0.18
C LYS A 57 -20.63 -7.96 -0.45
N PHE A 58 -20.72 -8.62 -1.58
CA PHE A 58 -21.98 -8.90 -2.25
C PHE A 58 -21.92 -10.22 -3.00
N TYR A 59 -23.07 -10.70 -3.45
CA TYR A 59 -23.20 -11.97 -4.16
C TYR A 59 -23.76 -11.75 -5.55
N LEU A 60 -23.11 -12.35 -6.56
CA LEU A 60 -23.64 -12.45 -7.92
C LEU A 60 -24.26 -13.83 -8.14
N GLY A 61 -25.60 -13.88 -8.26
CA GLY A 61 -26.33 -15.15 -8.25
C GLY A 61 -26.32 -15.79 -6.85
N SER A 62 -26.56 -17.10 -6.76
CA SER A 62 -26.83 -17.75 -5.49
C SER A 62 -25.59 -17.99 -4.62
N PHE A 63 -24.37 -17.98 -5.14
CA PHE A 63 -23.21 -18.44 -4.38
C PHE A 63 -21.88 -17.73 -4.69
N ARG A 64 -21.81 -16.83 -5.65
CA ARG A 64 -20.54 -16.18 -6.04
C ARG A 64 -20.27 -14.95 -5.22
N ARG A 65 -19.40 -15.08 -4.23
CA ARG A 65 -19.00 -13.97 -3.36
C ARG A 65 -18.07 -13.02 -4.10
N GLN A 66 -18.37 -11.74 -3.92
CA GLN A 66 -17.59 -10.62 -4.42
C GLN A 66 -17.20 -9.74 -3.24
N THR A 67 -15.99 -9.24 -3.23
CA THR A 67 -15.52 -8.33 -2.18
C THR A 67 -14.73 -7.21 -2.82
N ILE A 68 -15.11 -5.98 -2.54
CA ILE A 68 -14.37 -4.78 -2.92
C ILE A 68 -13.85 -4.13 -1.65
N ASN A 69 -12.55 -3.82 -1.63
CA ASN A 69 -11.95 -2.98 -0.60
C ASN A 69 -11.28 -1.80 -1.28
N ILE A 70 -11.46 -0.61 -0.75
CA ILE A 70 -10.85 0.64 -1.23
C ILE A 70 -10.24 1.33 -0.02
N GLY A 71 -8.97 1.68 -0.12
CA GLY A 71 -8.24 2.47 0.86
C GLY A 71 -7.73 3.77 0.26
N TYR A 72 -7.76 4.84 1.04
CA TYR A 72 -7.09 6.08 0.74
C TYR A 72 -6.38 6.59 1.98
N SER A 73 -5.14 7.01 1.81
CA SER A 73 -4.37 7.70 2.86
C SER A 73 -3.74 8.97 2.31
N SER A 74 -3.71 10.00 3.14
CA SER A 74 -2.99 11.25 2.86
C SER A 74 -2.18 11.61 4.09
N ILE A 75 -0.90 11.91 3.89
CA ILE A 75 0.07 12.23 4.92
C ILE A 75 0.74 13.54 4.54
N ASP A 76 0.87 14.42 5.51
CA ASP A 76 1.61 15.67 5.39
C ASP A 76 2.66 15.72 6.49
N ASP A 77 3.94 15.70 6.07
CA ASP A 77 5.08 15.77 6.96
C ASP A 77 5.74 17.16 6.85
N GLU A 78 5.75 17.90 7.94
CA GLU A 78 6.40 19.20 8.06
C GLU A 78 7.66 19.08 8.92
N LEU A 79 8.81 19.37 8.32
CA LEU A 79 10.09 19.42 9.00
C LEU A 79 10.29 20.82 9.58
N LEU A 80 10.17 21.00 10.90
CA LEU A 80 10.11 22.32 11.53
C LEU A 80 11.47 22.96 11.77
N GLU A 81 12.45 22.20 12.23
CA GLU A 81 13.80 22.74 12.47
C GLU A 81 14.87 21.78 11.94
N THR A 82 15.56 22.20 10.90
CA THR A 82 16.70 21.46 10.37
C THR A 82 17.81 22.43 9.93
N ASP A 83 19.04 22.10 10.28
CA ASP A 83 20.25 22.78 9.79
C ASP A 83 20.69 22.19 8.43
N PHE A 84 19.93 21.25 7.84
CA PHE A 84 20.29 20.52 6.65
C PHE A 84 19.34 20.81 5.48
N ALA A 85 19.90 20.91 4.28
CA ALA A 85 19.12 21.20 3.07
C ALA A 85 18.28 19.99 2.60
N PHE A 86 18.72 18.76 2.90
CA PHE A 86 18.07 17.54 2.47
C PHE A 86 17.96 16.56 3.64
N SER A 87 16.77 16.05 3.88
CA SER A 87 16.44 14.99 4.82
C SER A 87 15.88 13.79 4.03
N ARG A 88 16.42 12.61 4.27
CA ARG A 88 15.99 11.41 3.58
C ARG A 88 14.58 10.98 3.97
N TYR A 89 14.18 11.23 5.23
CA TYR A 89 12.84 10.99 5.71
C TYR A 89 11.81 11.86 4.96
N ALA A 90 12.04 13.17 4.91
CA ALA A 90 11.13 14.10 4.24
C ALA A 90 11.04 13.88 2.73
N LEU A 91 12.15 13.50 2.08
CA LEU A 91 12.20 13.24 0.63
C LEU A 91 11.50 11.94 0.21
N ASN A 92 11.32 11.01 1.14
CA ASN A 92 10.84 9.67 0.79
C ASN A 92 9.54 9.28 1.52
N SER A 93 8.85 10.24 2.11
CA SER A 93 7.58 9.98 2.77
C SER A 93 6.47 9.76 1.74
N LEU A 94 5.51 8.92 2.10
CA LEU A 94 4.29 8.71 1.33
C LEU A 94 3.38 9.94 1.53
N LYS A 95 2.99 10.61 0.47
CA LYS A 95 2.10 11.77 0.51
C LYS A 95 0.64 11.37 0.33
N ASN A 96 0.37 10.60 -0.73
CA ASN A 96 -0.97 10.12 -1.02
C ASN A 96 -0.91 8.68 -1.52
N GLN A 97 -1.86 7.86 -1.12
CA GLN A 97 -2.00 6.50 -1.63
C GLN A 97 -3.47 6.13 -1.81
N ILE A 98 -3.76 5.53 -2.96
CA ILE A 98 -5.03 4.86 -3.22
C ILE A 98 -4.73 3.38 -3.41
N THR A 99 -5.49 2.54 -2.72
CA THR A 99 -5.51 1.09 -2.93
C THR A 99 -6.90 0.62 -3.26
N ALA A 100 -7.03 -0.33 -4.16
CA ALA A 100 -8.28 -1.01 -4.43
C ALA A 100 -8.03 -2.49 -4.64
N THR A 101 -8.82 -3.34 -4.01
CA THR A 101 -8.76 -4.79 -4.20
C THR A 101 -10.15 -5.32 -4.51
N TYR A 102 -10.24 -6.03 -5.62
CA TYR A 102 -11.46 -6.74 -6.01
C TYR A 102 -11.21 -8.25 -6.00
N MET A 103 -11.83 -8.94 -5.05
CA MET A 103 -11.81 -10.40 -4.94
C MET A 103 -13.14 -10.94 -5.43
N PHE A 104 -13.11 -11.86 -6.38
CA PHE A 104 -14.32 -12.38 -7.00
C PHE A 104 -14.24 -13.88 -7.26
N GLU A 105 -15.34 -14.54 -6.97
CA GLU A 105 -15.57 -15.95 -7.32
C GLU A 105 -16.23 -15.99 -8.70
N VAL A 106 -15.55 -16.61 -9.67
CA VAL A 106 -16.07 -16.83 -11.02
C VAL A 106 -17.07 -18.01 -10.99
N ASN A 107 -16.70 -19.05 -10.25
CA ASN A 107 -17.52 -20.22 -9.96
C ASN A 107 -17.01 -20.90 -8.67
N GLU A 108 -17.55 -22.09 -8.32
CA GLU A 108 -17.18 -22.84 -7.11
C GLU A 108 -15.70 -23.24 -7.05
N ASN A 109 -15.03 -23.33 -8.18
CA ASN A 109 -13.64 -23.77 -8.29
C ASN A 109 -12.68 -22.64 -8.62
N ILE A 110 -13.14 -21.50 -9.17
CA ILE A 110 -12.28 -20.42 -9.64
C ILE A 110 -12.56 -19.17 -8.83
N SER A 111 -11.51 -18.67 -8.19
CA SER A 111 -11.48 -17.38 -7.52
C SER A 111 -10.34 -16.52 -8.06
N SER A 112 -10.57 -15.22 -8.15
CA SER A 112 -9.59 -14.27 -8.66
C SER A 112 -9.53 -13.02 -7.79
N THR A 113 -8.38 -12.36 -7.82
CA THR A 113 -8.13 -11.09 -7.13
C THR A 113 -7.43 -10.15 -8.08
N LEU A 114 -7.95 -8.94 -8.19
CA LEU A 114 -7.29 -7.81 -8.85
C LEU A 114 -6.94 -6.80 -7.75
N ALA A 115 -5.68 -6.40 -7.67
CA ALA A 115 -5.21 -5.38 -6.76
C ALA A 115 -4.63 -4.20 -7.56
N TYR A 116 -4.97 -3.01 -7.12
CA TYR A 116 -4.53 -1.73 -7.66
C TYR A 116 -3.90 -0.91 -6.55
N LYS A 117 -2.76 -0.30 -6.81
CA LYS A 117 -2.11 0.68 -5.96
C LYS A 117 -1.64 1.86 -6.81
N ASN A 118 -1.99 3.07 -6.39
CA ASN A 118 -1.40 4.30 -6.88
C ASN A 118 -0.84 5.05 -5.68
N ALA A 119 0.39 5.51 -5.76
CA ALA A 119 1.06 6.22 -4.71
C ALA A 119 1.78 7.47 -5.26
N GLU A 120 1.78 8.52 -4.45
CA GLU A 120 2.52 9.75 -4.63
C GLU A 120 3.41 9.96 -3.41
N ARG A 121 4.69 10.26 -3.65
CA ARG A 121 5.66 10.54 -2.61
C ARG A 121 5.93 12.04 -2.52
N SER A 122 6.57 12.48 -1.44
CA SER A 122 6.88 13.89 -1.19
C SER A 122 7.88 14.48 -2.21
N ASP A 123 8.67 13.67 -2.88
CA ASP A 123 9.54 14.06 -4.02
C ASP A 123 8.78 14.15 -5.36
N GLU A 124 7.44 14.11 -5.34
CA GLU A 124 6.53 14.12 -6.50
C GLU A 124 6.59 12.85 -7.37
N GLU A 125 7.34 11.83 -6.98
CA GLU A 125 7.33 10.55 -7.67
C GLU A 125 5.96 9.89 -7.55
N LYS A 126 5.38 9.52 -8.69
CA LYS A 126 4.07 8.86 -8.77
C LYS A 126 4.21 7.55 -9.51
N TYR A 127 3.57 6.52 -8.96
CA TYR A 127 3.56 5.23 -9.61
C TYR A 127 2.21 4.50 -9.45
N THR A 128 1.96 3.61 -10.38
CA THR A 128 0.78 2.73 -10.34
C THR A 128 1.21 1.29 -10.52
N VAL A 129 0.73 0.42 -9.65
CA VAL A 129 0.98 -1.03 -9.71
C VAL A 129 -0.35 -1.76 -9.78
N ILE A 130 -0.43 -2.75 -10.66
CA ILE A 130 -1.57 -3.66 -10.77
C ILE A 130 -1.07 -5.09 -10.65
N ASP A 131 -1.68 -5.83 -9.73
CA ASP A 131 -1.43 -7.25 -9.52
C ASP A 131 -2.70 -8.06 -9.80
N PHE A 132 -2.53 -9.27 -10.32
CA PHE A 132 -3.62 -10.19 -10.57
C PHE A 132 -3.26 -11.59 -10.09
N ARG A 133 -4.21 -12.23 -9.41
CA ARG A 133 -4.12 -13.64 -9.03
C ARG A 133 -5.39 -14.35 -9.44
N THR A 134 -5.25 -15.55 -10.00
CA THR A 134 -6.36 -16.48 -10.20
C THR A 134 -6.00 -17.85 -9.65
N SER A 135 -6.94 -18.50 -9.01
CA SER A 135 -6.75 -19.81 -8.38
C SER A 135 -7.85 -20.76 -8.83
N TYR A 136 -7.45 -21.96 -9.22
CA TYR A 136 -8.34 -23.07 -9.55
C TYR A 136 -8.20 -24.15 -8.48
N LYS A 137 -9.30 -24.46 -7.80
CA LYS A 137 -9.38 -25.51 -6.78
C LYS A 137 -10.02 -26.77 -7.36
N LEU A 138 -9.30 -27.87 -7.26
CA LEU A 138 -9.75 -29.20 -7.65
C LEU A 138 -9.48 -30.17 -6.50
N ASP A 139 -10.53 -30.55 -5.79
CA ASP A 139 -10.45 -31.45 -4.63
C ASP A 139 -9.46 -30.91 -3.58
N LYS A 140 -8.35 -31.63 -3.39
CA LYS A 140 -7.26 -31.28 -2.46
C LYS A 140 -6.18 -30.40 -3.07
N PHE A 141 -6.26 -30.12 -4.36
CA PHE A 141 -5.28 -29.29 -5.07
C PHE A 141 -5.80 -27.90 -5.32
N THR A 142 -4.91 -26.92 -5.21
CA THR A 142 -5.19 -25.56 -5.67
C THR A 142 -4.00 -25.11 -6.53
N LEU A 143 -4.27 -24.82 -7.78
CA LEU A 143 -3.32 -24.23 -8.73
C LEU A 143 -3.59 -22.73 -8.80
N SER A 144 -2.57 -21.91 -8.57
CA SER A 144 -2.67 -20.44 -8.69
C SER A 144 -1.67 -19.90 -9.70
N ILE A 145 -2.12 -18.90 -10.46
CA ILE A 145 -1.27 -18.04 -11.30
C ILE A 145 -1.30 -16.65 -10.67
N ILE A 146 -0.12 -16.10 -10.47
CA ILE A 146 0.08 -14.78 -9.85
C ILE A 146 0.88 -13.94 -10.84
N LEU A 147 0.37 -12.78 -11.17
CA LEU A 147 1.00 -11.78 -12.03
C LEU A 147 1.18 -10.52 -11.19
N ASN A 148 2.41 -10.14 -10.90
CA ASN A 148 2.73 -8.95 -10.13
C ASN A 148 3.23 -7.87 -11.07
N ASN A 149 2.86 -6.63 -10.76
CA ASN A 149 3.26 -5.43 -11.50
C ASN A 149 3.03 -5.59 -13.01
N ILE A 150 1.77 -5.86 -13.39
CA ILE A 150 1.37 -6.14 -14.79
C ILE A 150 1.75 -5.00 -15.74
N LEU A 151 1.81 -3.77 -15.22
CA LEU A 151 2.18 -2.58 -15.99
C LEU A 151 3.69 -2.44 -16.21
N ASP A 152 4.50 -3.30 -15.58
CA ASP A 152 5.97 -3.23 -15.57
C ASP A 152 6.47 -1.84 -15.15
N THR A 153 5.78 -1.25 -14.15
CA THR A 153 6.12 0.07 -13.64
C THR A 153 7.43 0.02 -12.87
N GLU A 154 8.37 0.89 -13.21
CA GLU A 154 9.56 1.13 -12.39
C GLU A 154 9.18 2.03 -11.19
N TYR A 155 9.47 1.59 -9.97
CA TYR A 155 9.16 2.35 -8.76
C TYR A 155 10.02 1.93 -7.58
N SER A 156 10.09 2.79 -6.57
CA SER A 156 10.76 2.55 -5.29
C SER A 156 9.78 2.74 -4.14
N GLU A 157 9.85 1.91 -3.11
CA GLU A 157 8.97 2.07 -1.93
C GLU A 157 9.72 2.56 -0.70
N THR A 158 10.80 1.90 -0.34
CA THR A 158 11.53 2.21 0.89
C THR A 158 12.98 2.50 0.58
N ASN A 159 13.49 3.61 1.11
CA ASN A 159 14.90 3.98 1.00
C ASN A 159 15.48 3.94 -0.42
N LEU A 160 14.68 4.29 -1.43
CA LEU A 160 15.07 4.29 -2.84
C LEU A 160 15.51 2.90 -3.35
N VAL A 161 15.02 1.82 -2.73
CA VAL A 161 15.25 0.46 -3.22
C VAL A 161 14.30 0.20 -4.38
N PRO A 162 14.82 -0.09 -5.59
CA PRO A 162 13.97 -0.43 -6.73
C PRO A 162 13.15 -1.68 -6.45
N MET A 163 11.87 -1.61 -6.75
CA MET A 163 10.96 -2.75 -6.66
C MET A 163 11.02 -3.59 -7.94
N PRO A 164 10.71 -4.88 -7.86
CA PRO A 164 10.68 -5.73 -9.04
C PRO A 164 9.69 -5.22 -10.10
N GLY A 165 10.10 -5.25 -11.36
CA GLY A 165 9.22 -5.08 -12.51
C GLY A 165 8.22 -6.24 -12.64
N PHE A 166 7.61 -6.37 -13.81
CA PHE A 166 6.69 -7.47 -14.08
C PHE A 166 7.31 -8.82 -13.73
N ASN A 167 6.59 -9.61 -12.94
CA ASN A 167 6.96 -10.99 -12.65
C ASN A 167 5.72 -11.89 -12.52
N SER A 168 5.92 -13.18 -12.75
CA SER A 168 4.85 -14.16 -12.66
C SER A 168 5.28 -15.38 -11.85
N LEU A 169 4.34 -15.96 -11.12
CA LEU A 169 4.52 -17.14 -10.30
C LEU A 169 3.40 -18.15 -10.57
N VAL A 170 3.75 -19.42 -10.52
CA VAL A 170 2.79 -20.53 -10.49
C VAL A 170 2.96 -21.24 -9.16
N GLU A 171 1.87 -21.39 -8.44
CA GLU A 171 1.82 -22.01 -7.12
C GLU A 171 0.90 -23.22 -7.15
N LEU A 172 1.37 -24.35 -6.62
CA LEU A 172 0.57 -25.55 -6.41
C LEU A 172 0.49 -25.88 -4.92
N ASN A 173 -0.71 -25.83 -4.37
CA ASN A 173 -1.01 -26.21 -2.99
C ASN A 173 -1.73 -27.55 -2.93
N TYR A 174 -1.33 -28.40 -1.98
CA TYR A 174 -1.99 -29.66 -1.67
C TYR A 174 -2.40 -29.70 -0.21
N SER A 175 -3.71 -29.91 0.07
CA SER A 175 -4.26 -30.00 1.42
C SER A 175 -4.28 -31.45 1.91
N ILE A 176 -3.55 -31.72 2.98
CA ILE A 176 -3.55 -33.02 3.67
C ILE A 176 -4.57 -32.90 4.82
N ASN A 177 -5.72 -33.56 4.65
CA ASN A 177 -6.72 -33.71 5.71
C ASN A 177 -6.76 -35.15 6.17
#